data_3c0e1437fe7e167a6db2b8dcbff66c03
#
_entry.id   3c0e1437fe7e167a6db2b8dcbff66c03
#
_cell.length_a   1.000
_cell.length_b   1.000
_cell.length_c   1.000
_cell.angle_alpha   90.00
_cell.angle_beta   90.00
_cell.angle_gamma   90.00
#
_symmetry.space_group_name_H-M   'P 1'
#
loop_
_entity.id
_entity.type
_entity.pdbx_description
1 polymer ?
#
loop_
_entity_poly.entity_id
_entity_poly.type
_entity_poly.pdbx_seq_one_letter_code
_entity_poly.pdbx_strand_id
1 'polypeptide(L)'
;MLLAYGVAAPDRARGAAATPAAGASAEAQTAAAAPAAVTPPFADDISPLIIEHCAPCHRPGEVGPFPLLTYDDARRRARQIAEVTASRFMPPWKPDPGFGGPFIGSRRLSDGDVALFRRWAEAGAPAGDPSRVPPQPDWPEGWRLGTPDVIVTMPAPYSVPADGPDTFRNFVLPIPIERTAFVAGIEFRPGNARVAHHANLRLDRTRSSRQLDEQDPAPGYEGPISPQAHYPDGHFLGWTPGQLPPLAEPGMAWRLEPGSDFVIQLHMQSTGRPESIRASVGLYFTDDPPVRTPMMMRLGRQSIDMPPGERRYVIRDRFRLPVGAELIGIQPHAHFRATEINGSATFPDGRTEPLIRISDWDFNWQDVYRYRTRPFLPAGTTVAMEYVYDNSAANPRNPDHPPRRVRFGQFSNAELGDLWLQLLPRAAAARQVLVRPF
;
A
#
# COMPACT_ATOMS: atom_id res chain seq x y z
N MET A 1 -15.28 -23.05 -48.58
CA MET A 1 -16.08 -24.28 -48.71
C MET A 1 -17.16 -24.22 -47.62
N LEU A 2 -18.35 -23.77 -48.06
CA LEU A 2 -19.57 -23.68 -47.23
C LEU A 2 -20.12 -25.08 -46.97
N LEU A 3 -20.64 -25.33 -45.78
CA LEU A 3 -21.71 -26.28 -45.59
C LEU A 3 -22.61 -25.82 -44.43
N ALA A 4 -23.82 -25.46 -44.78
CA ALA A 4 -24.97 -25.19 -43.93
C ALA A 4 -25.82 -26.47 -43.80
N TYR A 5 -26.39 -26.66 -42.62
CA TYR A 5 -27.59 -27.48 -42.34
C TYR A 5 -28.29 -26.83 -41.17
N GLY A 6 -29.55 -26.48 -41.15
CA GLY A 6 -30.73 -27.04 -41.77
C GLY A 6 -31.78 -27.13 -40.65
N VAL A 7 -32.82 -26.37 -40.77
CA VAL A 7 -33.99 -26.15 -39.91
C VAL A 7 -34.88 -27.39 -39.83
N ALA A 8 -35.50 -27.63 -38.67
CA ALA A 8 -36.81 -28.33 -38.59
C ALA A 8 -37.59 -27.89 -37.36
N ALA A 9 -38.72 -27.27 -37.57
CA ALA A 9 -39.87 -27.19 -36.63
C ALA A 9 -40.85 -28.32 -36.92
N PRO A 10 -41.66 -28.70 -35.94
CA PRO A 10 -43.07 -29.01 -36.22
C PRO A 10 -44.03 -28.35 -35.22
N ASP A 11 -45.00 -27.78 -35.59
CA ASP A 11 -46.37 -28.05 -36.02
C ASP A 11 -47.42 -27.95 -34.90
N ARG A 12 -48.52 -27.30 -35.26
CA ARG A 12 -49.69 -26.88 -34.49
C ARG A 12 -50.64 -28.04 -34.11
N ALA A 13 -51.20 -27.91 -32.90
CA ALA A 13 -52.53 -28.48 -32.67
C ALA A 13 -53.47 -27.46 -32.01
N ARG A 14 -54.62 -27.29 -32.65
CA ARG A 14 -55.74 -26.43 -32.22
C ARG A 14 -56.65 -27.22 -31.27
N GLY A 15 -57.30 -26.46 -30.37
CA GLY A 15 -58.58 -26.93 -29.86
C GLY A 15 -59.00 -26.34 -28.52
N ALA A 16 -60.05 -25.59 -28.63
CA ALA A 16 -61.28 -25.44 -27.87
C ALA A 16 -61.42 -24.27 -26.89
N ALA A 17 -62.46 -23.50 -27.24
CA ALA A 17 -63.02 -22.38 -26.50
C ALA A 17 -63.86 -22.81 -25.29
N ALA A 18 -63.82 -22.01 -24.24
CA ALA A 18 -64.91 -21.84 -23.28
C ALA A 18 -64.87 -20.43 -22.70
N THR A 19 -65.91 -19.70 -22.79
CA THR A 19 -66.26 -18.38 -22.29
C THR A 19 -67.03 -18.49 -20.95
N PRO A 20 -67.42 -17.37 -20.23
CA PRO A 20 -66.67 -16.64 -19.26
C PRO A 20 -67.35 -16.69 -17.88
N ALA A 21 -66.63 -16.35 -16.82
CA ALA A 21 -67.26 -16.01 -15.55
C ALA A 21 -66.67 -14.70 -15.01
N ALA A 22 -67.55 -13.91 -14.50
CA ALA A 22 -67.47 -12.52 -14.14
C ALA A 22 -66.59 -12.18 -12.92
N GLY A 23 -66.06 -10.98 -12.95
CA GLY A 23 -66.00 -10.10 -11.76
C GLY A 23 -64.96 -10.40 -10.70
N ALA A 24 -63.78 -9.79 -10.82
CA ALA A 24 -62.99 -9.37 -9.66
C ALA A 24 -62.41 -7.98 -9.98
N SER A 25 -62.88 -7.00 -9.26
CA SER A 25 -62.34 -5.63 -9.25
C SER A 25 -60.87 -5.67 -8.89
N ALA A 26 -60.01 -5.32 -9.85
CA ALA A 26 -58.61 -5.05 -9.57
C ALA A 26 -58.52 -3.70 -8.85
N GLU A 27 -58.40 -3.73 -7.51
CA GLU A 27 -57.86 -2.61 -6.76
C GLU A 27 -56.43 -2.37 -7.26
N ALA A 28 -56.26 -1.24 -7.96
CA ALA A 28 -54.97 -0.72 -8.31
C ALA A 28 -54.24 -0.39 -7.00
N GLN A 29 -53.40 -1.31 -6.52
CA GLN A 29 -52.39 -1.01 -5.53
C GLN A 29 -51.46 0.01 -6.18
N THR A 30 -51.66 1.29 -5.85
CA THR A 30 -50.67 2.34 -6.06
C THR A 30 -49.43 1.89 -5.33
N ALA A 31 -48.44 1.41 -6.07
CA ALA A 31 -47.10 1.22 -5.54
C ALA A 31 -46.64 2.56 -4.98
N ALA A 32 -46.56 2.63 -3.65
CA ALA A 32 -45.96 3.79 -2.98
C ALA A 32 -44.59 4.00 -3.60
N ALA A 33 -44.38 5.13 -4.27
CA ALA A 33 -43.11 5.54 -4.78
C ALA A 33 -42.11 5.49 -3.61
N ALA A 34 -41.05 4.72 -3.74
CA ALA A 34 -39.95 4.72 -2.78
C ALA A 34 -39.56 6.18 -2.53
N PRO A 35 -39.33 6.60 -1.28
CA PRO A 35 -38.97 7.98 -0.99
C PRO A 35 -37.77 8.36 -1.87
N ALA A 36 -37.92 9.48 -2.60
CA ALA A 36 -36.86 9.99 -3.48
C ALA A 36 -35.57 10.04 -2.66
N ALA A 37 -34.57 9.30 -3.09
CA ALA A 37 -33.28 9.23 -2.37
C ALA A 37 -32.76 10.68 -2.25
N VAL A 38 -32.64 11.16 -1.02
CA VAL A 38 -32.16 12.51 -0.74
C VAL A 38 -30.81 12.68 -1.43
N THR A 39 -30.72 13.69 -2.29
CA THR A 39 -29.50 14.03 -3.00
C THR A 39 -28.45 14.51 -1.99
N PRO A 40 -27.31 13.86 -1.83
CA PRO A 40 -26.32 14.26 -0.85
C PRO A 40 -25.70 15.60 -1.25
N PRO A 41 -25.71 16.66 -0.40
CA PRO A 41 -25.00 17.90 -0.67
C PRO A 41 -23.52 17.78 -0.30
N PHE A 42 -22.65 18.60 -0.95
CA PHE A 42 -21.24 18.63 -0.63
C PHE A 42 -21.00 18.99 0.84
N ALA A 43 -21.65 20.04 1.32
CA ALA A 43 -21.39 20.60 2.63
C ALA A 43 -21.57 19.59 3.78
N ASP A 44 -22.62 18.79 3.72
CA ASP A 44 -23.00 17.89 4.83
C ASP A 44 -22.44 16.48 4.69
N ASP A 45 -22.47 15.93 3.47
CA ASP A 45 -22.23 14.49 3.26
C ASP A 45 -20.87 14.20 2.62
N ILE A 46 -20.38 15.10 1.78
CA ILE A 46 -19.17 14.85 0.98
C ILE A 46 -17.92 15.51 1.58
N SER A 47 -18.05 16.75 2.08
CA SER A 47 -16.90 17.48 2.60
C SER A 47 -16.24 16.79 3.81
N PRO A 48 -16.97 16.19 4.78
CA PRO A 48 -16.35 15.45 5.87
C PRO A 48 -15.52 14.27 5.36
N LEU A 49 -16.04 13.51 4.39
CA LEU A 49 -15.33 12.37 3.79
C LEU A 49 -14.08 12.81 3.03
N ILE A 50 -14.15 13.92 2.30
CA ILE A 50 -12.99 14.48 1.60
C ILE A 50 -11.92 14.94 2.58
N ILE A 51 -12.31 15.65 3.65
CA ILE A 51 -11.38 16.14 4.67
C ILE A 51 -10.68 14.97 5.37
N GLU A 52 -11.41 13.91 5.73
CA GLU A 52 -10.86 12.77 6.45
C GLU A 52 -10.01 11.85 5.55
N HIS A 53 -10.50 11.52 4.35
CA HIS A 53 -9.93 10.44 3.53
C HIS A 53 -9.12 10.91 2.32
N CYS A 54 -9.30 12.15 1.84
CA CYS A 54 -8.65 12.63 0.64
C CYS A 54 -7.64 13.76 0.91
N ALA A 55 -8.03 14.76 1.67
CA ALA A 55 -7.23 15.95 1.94
C ALA A 55 -5.86 15.68 2.61
N PRO A 56 -5.66 14.62 3.45
CA PRO A 56 -4.33 14.29 3.97
C PRO A 56 -3.24 14.12 2.90
N CYS A 57 -3.63 13.70 1.70
CA CYS A 57 -2.73 13.55 0.55
C CYS A 57 -3.00 14.61 -0.53
N HIS A 58 -4.25 15.02 -0.73
CA HIS A 58 -4.68 15.95 -1.77
C HIS A 58 -4.74 17.40 -1.24
N ARG A 59 -3.59 17.94 -0.84
CA ARG A 59 -3.38 19.33 -0.42
C ARG A 59 -2.01 19.83 -0.88
N PRO A 60 -1.78 21.15 -0.93
CA PRO A 60 -0.47 21.70 -1.32
C PRO A 60 0.68 21.12 -0.49
N GLY A 61 1.78 20.76 -1.16
CA GLY A 61 2.97 20.19 -0.51
C GLY A 61 2.93 18.69 -0.23
N GLU A 62 1.81 18.01 -0.49
CA GLU A 62 1.66 16.56 -0.31
C GLU A 62 1.69 15.80 -1.66
N VAL A 63 1.56 14.47 -1.57
CA VAL A 63 1.77 13.57 -2.73
C VAL A 63 0.65 13.61 -3.78
N GLY A 64 -0.55 14.07 -3.43
CA GLY A 64 -1.67 14.16 -4.35
C GLY A 64 -1.40 15.16 -5.49
N PRO A 65 -1.70 14.82 -6.76
CA PRO A 65 -1.37 15.66 -7.91
C PRO A 65 -2.19 16.95 -8.01
N PHE A 66 -3.19 17.12 -7.17
CA PHE A 66 -4.08 18.29 -7.10
C PHE A 66 -4.73 18.38 -5.71
N PRO A 67 -5.12 19.58 -5.26
CA PRO A 67 -5.83 19.73 -3.99
C PRO A 67 -7.29 19.25 -4.09
N LEU A 68 -7.84 18.81 -2.95
CA LEU A 68 -9.25 18.54 -2.70
C LEU A 68 -9.64 19.20 -1.37
N LEU A 69 -9.58 20.52 -1.28
CA LEU A 69 -9.81 21.30 -0.06
C LEU A 69 -11.08 22.11 -0.13
N THR A 70 -11.58 22.43 -1.32
CA THR A 70 -12.72 23.29 -1.55
C THR A 70 -13.83 22.56 -2.31
N TYR A 71 -15.05 23.11 -2.24
CA TYR A 71 -16.14 22.64 -3.09
C TYR A 71 -15.78 22.66 -4.58
N ASP A 72 -15.15 23.74 -5.04
CA ASP A 72 -14.76 23.86 -6.44
C ASP A 72 -13.70 22.82 -6.87
N ASP A 73 -12.77 22.46 -5.98
CA ASP A 73 -11.82 21.37 -6.24
C ASP A 73 -12.52 20.03 -6.43
N ALA A 74 -13.45 19.74 -5.54
CA ALA A 74 -14.19 18.48 -5.55
C ALA A 74 -15.19 18.42 -6.73
N ARG A 75 -15.96 19.48 -6.96
CA ARG A 75 -16.97 19.56 -8.03
C ARG A 75 -16.38 19.34 -9.41
N ARG A 76 -15.25 19.98 -9.70
CA ARG A 76 -14.54 19.79 -11.00
C ARG A 76 -14.13 18.34 -11.25
N ARG A 77 -14.03 17.53 -10.21
CA ARG A 77 -13.59 16.13 -10.24
C ARG A 77 -14.63 15.14 -9.76
N ALA A 78 -15.89 15.57 -9.60
CA ALA A 78 -16.92 14.76 -8.97
C ALA A 78 -17.08 13.39 -9.61
N ARG A 79 -17.10 13.32 -10.96
CA ARG A 79 -17.16 12.06 -11.72
C ARG A 79 -15.91 11.22 -11.48
N GLN A 80 -14.72 11.81 -11.57
CA GLN A 80 -13.46 11.11 -11.30
C GLN A 80 -13.42 10.55 -9.87
N ILE A 81 -13.84 11.34 -8.86
CA ILE A 81 -13.92 10.88 -7.47
C ILE A 81 -14.84 9.67 -7.35
N ALA A 82 -16.03 9.72 -7.97
CA ALA A 82 -16.97 8.60 -7.96
C ALA A 82 -16.38 7.33 -8.61
N GLU A 83 -15.69 7.46 -9.73
CA GLU A 83 -15.05 6.36 -10.45
C GLU A 83 -13.90 5.71 -9.65
N VAL A 84 -12.97 6.54 -9.11
CA VAL A 84 -11.79 6.03 -8.40
C VAL A 84 -12.14 5.46 -7.01
N THR A 85 -13.21 5.94 -6.38
CA THR A 85 -13.71 5.38 -5.12
C THR A 85 -14.48 4.09 -5.34
N ALA A 86 -15.29 4.00 -6.42
CA ALA A 86 -16.02 2.79 -6.79
C ALA A 86 -15.07 1.65 -7.17
N SER A 87 -13.99 1.93 -7.90
CA SER A 87 -12.95 0.96 -8.23
C SER A 87 -12.00 0.65 -7.06
N ARG A 88 -12.15 1.28 -5.90
CA ARG A 88 -11.22 1.16 -4.75
C ARG A 88 -9.77 1.54 -5.08
N PHE A 89 -9.55 2.30 -6.14
CA PHE A 89 -8.25 2.87 -6.47
C PHE A 89 -7.86 3.99 -5.48
N MET A 90 -8.84 4.81 -5.07
CA MET A 90 -8.71 5.86 -4.05
C MET A 90 -9.77 5.73 -2.96
N PRO A 91 -9.43 6.01 -1.68
CA PRO A 91 -8.08 6.15 -1.14
C PRO A 91 -7.28 4.85 -1.25
N PRO A 92 -5.93 4.90 -1.36
CA PRO A 92 -5.11 3.70 -1.50
C PRO A 92 -5.09 2.90 -0.19
N TRP A 93 -5.83 1.81 -0.16
CA TRP A 93 -5.92 0.89 0.98
C TRP A 93 -6.34 -0.49 0.51
N LYS A 94 -5.41 -1.44 0.56
CA LYS A 94 -5.60 -2.76 -0.07
C LYS A 94 -6.06 -3.89 0.85
N PRO A 95 -5.81 -3.91 2.19
CA PRO A 95 -6.27 -5.01 3.03
C PRO A 95 -7.79 -5.17 3.01
N ASP A 96 -8.23 -6.42 2.87
CA ASP A 96 -9.64 -6.79 2.93
C ASP A 96 -10.18 -6.62 4.36
N PRO A 97 -11.39 -6.08 4.52
CA PRO A 97 -12.00 -5.94 5.84
C PRO A 97 -12.26 -7.31 6.48
N GLY A 98 -11.98 -7.45 7.78
CA GLY A 98 -12.20 -8.69 8.53
C GLY A 98 -11.13 -9.78 8.34
N PHE A 99 -10.08 -9.51 7.56
CA PHE A 99 -8.96 -10.43 7.36
C PHE A 99 -7.66 -9.85 7.92
N GLY A 100 -7.47 -10.00 9.22
CA GLY A 100 -6.42 -9.35 9.99
C GLY A 100 -6.81 -7.94 10.43
N GLY A 101 -5.88 -7.23 11.07
CA GLY A 101 -6.12 -5.90 11.62
C GLY A 101 -6.92 -5.92 12.95
N PRO A 102 -7.53 -4.80 13.38
CA PRO A 102 -7.54 -3.51 12.67
C PRO A 102 -6.16 -2.86 12.59
N PHE A 103 -5.90 -2.23 11.45
CA PHE A 103 -4.64 -1.53 11.21
C PHE A 103 -4.76 -0.04 11.52
N ILE A 104 -3.64 0.57 11.96
CA ILE A 104 -3.52 2.00 12.18
C ILE A 104 -3.55 2.73 10.84
N GLY A 105 -4.23 3.87 10.77
CA GLY A 105 -4.27 4.72 9.57
C GLY A 105 -5.08 4.12 8.41
N SER A 106 -6.07 3.26 8.72
CA SER A 106 -6.96 2.75 7.68
C SER A 106 -7.68 3.89 6.95
N ARG A 107 -7.55 3.90 5.62
CA ARG A 107 -8.15 4.90 4.73
C ARG A 107 -9.35 4.36 3.96
N ARG A 108 -9.78 3.13 4.24
CA ARG A 108 -10.85 2.46 3.51
C ARG A 108 -12.17 3.18 3.72
N LEU A 109 -12.80 3.58 2.63
CA LEU A 109 -14.19 4.06 2.61
C LEU A 109 -15.15 2.87 2.81
N SER A 110 -16.25 3.10 3.53
CA SER A 110 -17.36 2.15 3.58
C SER A 110 -18.06 2.05 2.22
N ASP A 111 -18.86 1.03 2.00
CA ASP A 111 -19.67 0.93 0.77
C ASP A 111 -20.75 2.03 0.71
N GLY A 112 -21.19 2.49 1.89
CA GLY A 112 -22.08 3.65 2.03
C GLY A 112 -21.43 4.95 1.55
N ASP A 113 -20.18 5.21 1.93
CA ASP A 113 -19.43 6.40 1.52
C ASP A 113 -19.17 6.40 0.01
N VAL A 114 -18.81 5.24 -0.55
CA VAL A 114 -18.66 5.10 -2.01
C VAL A 114 -19.98 5.38 -2.73
N ALA A 115 -21.11 4.88 -2.19
CA ALA A 115 -22.43 5.17 -2.75
C ALA A 115 -22.80 6.66 -2.61
N LEU A 116 -22.36 7.35 -1.55
CA LEU A 116 -22.55 8.80 -1.40
C LEU A 116 -21.81 9.58 -2.50
N PHE A 117 -20.54 9.31 -2.73
CA PHE A 117 -19.78 9.94 -3.81
C PHE A 117 -20.43 9.75 -5.18
N ARG A 118 -20.89 8.53 -5.47
CA ARG A 118 -21.57 8.23 -6.72
C ARG A 118 -22.85 9.05 -6.89
N ARG A 119 -23.77 9.02 -5.89
CA ARG A 119 -25.03 9.77 -5.93
C ARG A 119 -24.80 11.28 -6.04
N TRP A 120 -23.80 11.81 -5.32
CA TRP A 120 -23.43 13.21 -5.41
C TRP A 120 -23.01 13.62 -6.82
N ALA A 121 -22.14 12.82 -7.47
CA ALA A 121 -21.69 13.07 -8.83
C ALA A 121 -22.83 12.97 -9.86
N GLU A 122 -23.68 11.94 -9.74
CA GLU A 122 -24.86 11.71 -10.62
C GLU A 122 -25.89 12.85 -10.50
N ALA A 123 -26.03 13.45 -9.32
CA ALA A 123 -26.91 14.58 -9.08
C ALA A 123 -26.36 15.94 -9.52
N GLY A 124 -25.20 15.97 -10.21
CA GLY A 124 -24.58 17.20 -10.67
C GLY A 124 -23.73 17.93 -9.62
N ALA A 125 -23.35 17.20 -8.56
CA ALA A 125 -22.47 17.69 -7.50
C ALA A 125 -23.01 18.93 -6.75
N PRO A 126 -24.20 18.89 -6.13
CA PRO A 126 -24.78 20.05 -5.44
C PRO A 126 -23.91 20.52 -4.25
N ALA A 127 -23.85 21.84 -4.03
CA ALA A 127 -23.01 22.44 -3.01
C ALA A 127 -23.55 22.25 -1.57
N GLY A 128 -24.85 22.42 -1.39
CA GLY A 128 -25.44 22.56 -0.06
C GLY A 128 -25.18 23.96 0.56
N ASP A 129 -25.38 24.08 1.87
CA ASP A 129 -25.11 25.30 2.63
C ASP A 129 -23.63 25.42 2.98
N PRO A 130 -22.89 26.42 2.47
CA PRO A 130 -21.45 26.55 2.73
C PRO A 130 -21.09 26.70 4.23
N SER A 131 -22.02 27.21 5.06
CA SER A 131 -21.80 27.38 6.50
C SER A 131 -21.70 26.04 7.24
N ARG A 132 -22.12 24.94 6.63
CA ARG A 132 -22.12 23.59 7.19
C ARG A 132 -20.89 22.77 6.81
N VAL A 133 -20.01 23.33 5.97
CA VAL A 133 -18.72 22.69 5.66
C VAL A 133 -17.86 22.67 6.93
N PRO A 134 -17.37 21.51 7.38
CA PRO A 134 -16.49 21.45 8.54
C PRO A 134 -15.22 22.29 8.35
N PRO A 135 -14.66 22.85 9.43
CA PRO A 135 -13.38 23.53 9.34
C PRO A 135 -12.28 22.54 8.90
N GLN A 136 -11.33 23.06 8.12
CA GLN A 136 -10.15 22.28 7.79
C GLN A 136 -9.34 22.01 9.06
N PRO A 137 -8.79 20.78 9.25
CA PRO A 137 -7.84 20.53 10.32
C PRO A 137 -6.61 21.43 10.20
N ASP A 138 -5.96 21.70 11.34
CA ASP A 138 -4.63 22.30 11.34
C ASP A 138 -3.63 21.28 10.80
N TRP A 139 -3.33 21.41 9.52
CA TRP A 139 -2.34 20.56 8.89
C TRP A 139 -0.93 21.02 9.28
N PRO A 140 -0.05 20.14 9.77
CA PRO A 140 1.32 20.53 10.04
C PRO A 140 1.99 21.04 8.76
N GLU A 141 2.56 22.22 8.82
CA GLU A 141 3.40 22.74 7.76
C GLU A 141 4.77 22.07 7.82
N GLY A 142 5.29 21.65 6.68
CA GLY A 142 6.58 20.98 6.64
C GLY A 142 6.52 19.53 7.17
N TRP A 143 7.35 19.19 8.17
CA TRP A 143 7.48 17.85 8.70
C TRP A 143 6.26 17.44 9.56
N ARG A 144 5.70 16.26 9.31
CA ARG A 144 4.47 15.80 9.97
C ARG A 144 4.64 15.48 11.45
N LEU A 145 5.84 15.05 11.84
CA LEU A 145 6.20 14.76 13.22
C LEU A 145 6.70 15.99 14.01
N GLY A 146 6.63 17.19 13.42
CA GLY A 146 7.21 18.40 13.97
C GLY A 146 8.61 18.65 13.44
N THR A 147 9.38 19.52 14.11
CA THR A 147 10.76 19.86 13.71
C THR A 147 11.70 18.67 13.99
N PRO A 148 12.38 18.11 12.98
CA PRO A 148 13.37 17.06 13.22
C PRO A 148 14.60 17.58 13.97
N ASP A 149 15.21 16.73 14.79
CA ASP A 149 16.50 17.02 15.43
C ASP A 149 17.65 17.08 14.42
N VAL A 150 17.56 16.23 13.38
CA VAL A 150 18.53 16.19 12.27
C VAL A 150 17.81 16.00 10.96
N ILE A 151 18.21 16.77 9.95
CA ILE A 151 17.75 16.61 8.56
C ILE A 151 18.94 16.19 7.71
N VAL A 152 18.83 15.06 7.05
CA VAL A 152 19.82 14.53 6.10
C VAL A 152 19.25 14.63 4.69
N THR A 153 19.93 15.36 3.81
CA THR A 153 19.43 15.63 2.44
C THR A 153 20.43 15.12 1.40
N MET A 154 19.95 14.62 0.30
CA MET A 154 20.80 14.26 -0.84
C MET A 154 21.73 15.42 -1.21
N PRO A 155 23.05 15.17 -1.39
CA PRO A 155 24.02 16.23 -1.64
C PRO A 155 23.74 17.00 -2.95
N ALA A 156 23.27 16.28 -3.97
CA ALA A 156 22.87 16.84 -5.27
C ALA A 156 21.52 16.29 -5.71
N PRO A 157 20.76 17.04 -6.51
CA PRO A 157 19.57 16.52 -7.16
C PRO A 157 19.93 15.46 -8.20
N TYR A 158 19.07 14.46 -8.35
CA TYR A 158 19.16 13.46 -9.41
C TYR A 158 18.13 13.77 -10.51
N SER A 159 18.55 13.67 -11.78
CA SER A 159 17.69 13.89 -12.94
C SER A 159 16.99 12.59 -13.35
N VAL A 160 15.67 12.59 -13.33
CA VAL A 160 14.84 11.47 -13.80
C VAL A 160 14.47 11.72 -15.27
N PRO A 161 14.74 10.76 -16.18
CA PRO A 161 14.40 10.91 -17.60
C PRO A 161 12.90 11.11 -17.85
N ALA A 162 12.56 11.73 -18.99
CA ALA A 162 11.17 11.93 -19.39
C ALA A 162 10.43 10.61 -19.63
N ASP A 163 11.12 9.62 -20.15
CA ASP A 163 10.62 8.31 -20.54
C ASP A 163 11.67 7.23 -20.27
N GLY A 164 11.30 5.97 -20.48
CA GLY A 164 12.16 4.82 -20.25
C GLY A 164 11.66 3.92 -19.12
N PRO A 165 12.43 2.89 -18.77
CA PRO A 165 12.09 1.98 -17.68
C PRO A 165 12.19 2.68 -16.32
N ASP A 166 11.55 2.08 -15.33
CA ASP A 166 11.68 2.49 -13.93
C ASP A 166 13.15 2.56 -13.49
N THR A 167 13.48 3.59 -12.75
CA THR A 167 14.83 3.82 -12.23
C THR A 167 14.90 3.40 -10.77
N PHE A 168 15.81 2.47 -10.46
CA PHE A 168 16.18 2.10 -9.10
C PHE A 168 17.60 2.58 -8.82
N ARG A 169 17.76 3.50 -7.86
CA ARG A 169 19.07 4.07 -7.56
C ARG A 169 19.28 4.22 -6.06
N ASN A 170 20.47 3.91 -5.60
CA ASN A 170 20.84 3.96 -4.19
C ASN A 170 21.63 5.24 -3.93
N PHE A 171 21.15 6.08 -3.03
CA PHE A 171 21.82 7.32 -2.61
C PHE A 171 22.40 7.14 -1.21
N VAL A 172 23.66 7.53 -1.03
CA VAL A 172 24.37 7.38 0.22
C VAL A 172 24.47 8.75 0.91
N LEU A 173 23.86 8.86 2.08
CA LEU A 173 23.78 10.12 2.83
C LEU A 173 24.45 9.97 4.20
N PRO A 174 25.62 10.61 4.42
CA PRO A 174 26.23 10.65 5.73
C PRO A 174 25.32 11.28 6.78
N ILE A 175 25.17 10.63 7.93
CA ILE A 175 24.35 11.14 9.02
C ILE A 175 25.26 11.97 9.97
N PRO A 176 24.98 13.29 10.15
CA PRO A 176 25.88 14.20 10.87
C PRO A 176 25.61 14.13 12.39
N ILE A 177 25.94 13.01 13.02
CA ILE A 177 25.92 12.88 14.49
C ILE A 177 27.31 12.56 15.02
N GLU A 178 27.67 13.15 16.16
CA GLU A 178 29.00 13.00 16.81
C GLU A 178 28.97 12.00 17.96
N ARG A 179 27.77 11.65 18.45
CA ARG A 179 27.57 10.72 19.57
C ARG A 179 26.41 9.79 19.24
N THR A 180 26.37 8.65 19.90
CA THR A 180 25.25 7.72 19.83
C THR A 180 23.93 8.44 20.16
N ALA A 181 22.91 8.25 19.33
CA ALA A 181 21.56 8.77 19.51
C ALA A 181 20.54 7.63 19.50
N PHE A 182 19.37 7.86 20.09
CA PHE A 182 18.24 6.95 20.02
C PHE A 182 17.16 7.58 19.15
N VAL A 183 16.81 6.91 18.05
CA VAL A 183 15.85 7.44 17.08
C VAL A 183 14.47 6.91 17.41
N ALA A 184 13.56 7.81 17.75
CA ALA A 184 12.16 7.53 18.03
C ALA A 184 11.27 7.69 16.78
N GLY A 185 11.71 8.49 15.80
CA GLY A 185 10.94 8.71 14.57
C GLY A 185 11.81 8.99 13.37
N ILE A 186 11.29 8.66 12.21
CA ILE A 186 11.88 8.97 10.92
C ILE A 186 10.79 9.43 9.97
N GLU A 187 11.06 10.51 9.25
CA GLU A 187 10.17 10.97 8.19
C GLU A 187 10.97 11.16 6.90
N PHE A 188 10.55 10.49 5.85
CA PHE A 188 11.13 10.63 4.52
C PHE A 188 10.32 11.62 3.69
N ARG A 189 11.02 12.53 3.01
CA ARG A 189 10.46 13.47 2.04
C ARG A 189 11.14 13.30 0.69
N PRO A 190 10.41 12.91 -0.34
CA PRO A 190 11.01 12.63 -1.65
C PRO A 190 11.54 13.89 -2.36
N GLY A 191 11.10 15.09 -1.95
CA GLY A 191 11.41 16.34 -2.66
C GLY A 191 10.65 16.50 -3.99
N ASN A 192 10.36 15.40 -4.68
CA ASN A 192 9.46 15.36 -5.84
C ASN A 192 8.62 14.08 -5.80
N ALA A 193 7.42 14.19 -5.22
CA ALA A 193 6.49 13.07 -5.08
C ALA A 193 5.90 12.56 -6.42
N ARG A 194 6.10 13.29 -7.52
CA ARG A 194 5.55 12.91 -8.84
C ARG A 194 6.33 11.78 -9.49
N VAL A 195 7.61 11.68 -9.19
CA VAL A 195 8.51 10.65 -9.72
C VAL A 195 8.86 9.58 -8.70
N ALA A 196 8.71 9.86 -7.40
CA ALA A 196 9.02 8.90 -6.34
C ALA A 196 7.88 7.89 -6.17
N HIS A 197 8.15 6.62 -6.52
CA HIS A 197 7.20 5.53 -6.32
C HIS A 197 7.29 4.95 -4.90
N HIS A 198 8.49 4.60 -4.44
CA HIS A 198 8.77 4.25 -3.05
C HIS A 198 10.26 4.43 -2.72
N ALA A 199 10.56 4.41 -1.43
CA ALA A 199 11.92 4.44 -0.91
C ALA A 199 12.12 3.33 0.13
N ASN A 200 13.26 2.63 0.05
CA ASN A 200 13.78 1.77 1.11
C ASN A 200 14.98 2.45 1.74
N LEU A 201 14.99 2.55 3.07
CA LEU A 201 16.09 3.15 3.80
C LEU A 201 16.80 2.09 4.63
N ARG A 202 18.13 2.06 4.55
CA ARG A 202 18.99 1.20 5.36
C ARG A 202 20.13 2.00 5.95
N LEU A 203 20.79 1.43 6.95
CA LEU A 203 21.99 2.00 7.56
C LEU A 203 23.22 1.19 7.18
N ASP A 204 24.24 1.86 6.69
CA ASP A 204 25.57 1.29 6.45
C ASP A 204 26.58 1.92 7.43
N ARG A 205 27.26 1.08 8.21
CA ARG A 205 28.34 1.48 9.15
C ARG A 205 29.73 1.12 8.62
N THR A 206 29.80 0.46 7.46
CA THR A 206 31.05 -0.10 6.92
C THR A 206 31.67 0.73 5.82
N ARG A 207 30.96 1.76 5.35
CA ARG A 207 31.30 2.56 4.16
C ARG A 207 31.28 1.79 2.84
N SER A 208 30.81 0.53 2.82
CA SER A 208 30.73 -0.26 1.58
C SER A 208 29.82 0.41 0.54
N SER A 209 28.75 1.05 0.98
CA SER A 209 27.84 1.77 0.08
C SER A 209 28.50 3.04 -0.49
N ARG A 210 29.36 3.73 0.27
CA ARG A 210 30.12 4.87 -0.27
C ARG A 210 31.10 4.43 -1.36
N GLN A 211 31.75 3.29 -1.19
CA GLN A 211 32.64 2.75 -2.21
C GLN A 211 31.92 2.41 -3.51
N LEU A 212 30.67 1.95 -3.43
CA LEU A 212 29.83 1.75 -4.62
C LEU A 212 29.42 3.07 -5.26
N ASP A 213 29.08 4.08 -4.45
CA ASP A 213 28.73 5.43 -4.90
C ASP A 213 29.91 6.13 -5.59
N GLU A 214 31.12 6.00 -5.03
CA GLU A 214 32.37 6.58 -5.59
C GLU A 214 32.75 5.94 -6.95
N GLN A 215 32.32 4.72 -7.22
CA GLN A 215 32.58 4.01 -8.48
C GLN A 215 31.58 4.37 -9.58
N ASP A 216 30.43 4.92 -9.25
CA ASP A 216 29.41 5.34 -10.21
C ASP A 216 29.59 6.81 -10.59
N PRO A 217 29.67 7.17 -11.88
CA PRO A 217 29.89 8.56 -12.31
C PRO A 217 28.71 9.50 -12.07
N ALA A 218 27.51 8.95 -11.86
CA ALA A 218 26.31 9.71 -11.56
C ALA A 218 26.01 9.72 -10.05
N PRO A 219 25.23 10.68 -9.53
CA PRO A 219 24.84 10.70 -8.11
C PRO A 219 24.18 9.39 -7.66
N GLY A 220 24.66 8.78 -6.58
CA GLY A 220 24.24 7.47 -6.14
C GLY A 220 24.82 6.34 -7.00
N TYR A 221 24.39 5.09 -6.77
CA TYR A 221 24.84 3.93 -7.54
C TYR A 221 23.70 3.03 -7.97
N GLU A 222 23.88 2.33 -9.07
CA GLU A 222 22.92 1.34 -9.59
C GLU A 222 23.13 -0.05 -8.96
N GLY A 223 22.10 -0.88 -9.05
CA GLY A 223 22.14 -2.28 -8.60
C GLY A 223 21.54 -2.51 -7.21
N PRO A 224 21.85 -3.66 -6.60
CA PRO A 224 21.32 -4.00 -5.29
C PRO A 224 21.91 -3.12 -4.20
N ILE A 225 21.13 -2.87 -3.14
CA ILE A 225 21.65 -2.25 -1.92
C ILE A 225 22.81 -3.10 -1.40
N SER A 226 23.89 -2.43 -0.94
CA SER A 226 25.02 -3.13 -0.31
C SER A 226 24.53 -4.13 0.73
N PRO A 227 25.03 -5.38 0.72
CA PRO A 227 24.68 -6.39 1.71
C PRO A 227 25.08 -6.01 3.14
N GLN A 228 25.94 -5.01 3.30
CA GLN A 228 26.37 -4.47 4.60
C GLN A 228 25.41 -3.40 5.14
N ALA A 229 24.48 -2.92 4.32
CA ALA A 229 23.45 -1.97 4.75
C ALA A 229 22.23 -2.73 5.28
N HIS A 230 21.83 -2.47 6.51
CA HIS A 230 20.79 -3.20 7.24
C HIS A 230 19.68 -2.28 7.74
N TYR A 231 18.50 -2.84 7.96
CA TYR A 231 17.48 -2.17 8.76
C TYR A 231 17.94 -2.09 10.22
N PRO A 232 17.72 -0.95 10.91
CA PRO A 232 18.09 -0.83 12.30
C PRO A 232 17.15 -1.64 13.18
N ASP A 233 17.70 -2.53 13.99
CA ASP A 233 17.03 -3.21 15.11
C ASP A 233 15.58 -3.66 14.85
N GLY A 234 15.30 -4.19 13.66
CA GLY A 234 13.97 -4.71 13.32
C GLY A 234 12.90 -3.64 13.01
N HIS A 235 13.31 -2.42 12.71
CA HIS A 235 12.41 -1.35 12.29
C HIS A 235 12.26 -1.31 10.77
N PHE A 236 11.01 -1.17 10.31
CA PHE A 236 10.76 -0.84 8.91
C PHE A 236 11.17 0.60 8.63
N LEU A 237 12.20 0.78 7.83
CA LEU A 237 12.54 2.08 7.28
C LEU A 237 12.25 2.08 5.78
N GLY A 238 11.20 2.77 5.43
CA GLY A 238 10.76 2.89 4.05
C GLY A 238 9.67 3.95 3.94
N TRP A 239 9.36 4.28 2.71
CA TRP A 239 8.31 5.24 2.41
C TRP A 239 7.56 4.80 1.15
N THR A 240 6.25 4.96 1.20
CA THR A 240 5.34 4.87 0.07
C THR A 240 4.42 6.08 0.05
N PRO A 241 3.86 6.49 -1.10
CA PRO A 241 2.95 7.63 -1.17
C PRO A 241 1.79 7.52 -0.17
N GLY A 242 1.63 8.55 0.66
CA GLY A 242 0.57 8.61 1.67
C GLY A 242 0.83 7.85 2.98
N GLN A 243 1.97 7.18 3.12
CA GLN A 243 2.36 6.55 4.39
C GLN A 243 2.55 7.60 5.49
N LEU A 244 2.00 7.32 6.66
CA LEU A 244 2.24 8.13 7.86
C LEU A 244 3.57 7.74 8.50
N PRO A 245 4.46 8.70 8.80
CA PRO A 245 5.70 8.42 9.49
C PRO A 245 5.40 7.87 10.89
N PRO A 246 6.02 6.73 11.28
CA PRO A 246 5.79 6.16 12.60
C PRO A 246 6.67 6.84 13.65
N LEU A 247 6.09 7.06 14.83
CA LEU A 247 6.86 7.23 16.06
C LEU A 247 7.01 5.88 16.76
N ALA A 248 8.20 5.60 17.28
CA ALA A 248 8.44 4.46 18.15
C ALA A 248 7.69 4.65 19.46
N GLU A 249 7.15 3.55 19.99
CA GLU A 249 6.62 3.56 21.35
C GLU A 249 7.77 3.73 22.38
N PRO A 250 7.46 4.22 23.58
CA PRO A 250 8.44 4.34 24.65
C PRO A 250 9.25 3.05 24.84
N GLY A 251 10.56 3.17 24.88
CA GLY A 251 11.50 2.05 25.02
C GLY A 251 11.67 1.20 23.75
N MET A 252 11.20 1.64 22.59
CA MET A 252 11.36 0.97 21.29
C MET A 252 12.10 1.80 20.25
N ALA A 253 12.75 2.89 20.66
CA ALA A 253 13.68 3.61 19.79
C ALA A 253 14.80 2.68 19.29
N TRP A 254 15.43 3.02 18.17
CA TRP A 254 16.58 2.28 17.68
C TRP A 254 17.86 3.10 17.81
N ARG A 255 18.97 2.39 18.00
CA ARG A 255 20.28 3.00 18.24
C ARG A 255 20.95 3.40 16.94
N LEU A 256 21.37 4.65 16.85
CA LEU A 256 22.13 5.23 15.75
C LEU A 256 23.55 5.60 16.24
N GLU A 257 24.57 5.09 15.54
CA GLU A 257 25.97 5.32 15.86
C GLU A 257 26.59 6.40 14.96
N PRO A 258 27.58 7.16 15.46
CA PRO A 258 28.38 8.04 14.63
C PRO A 258 29.03 7.30 13.47
N GLY A 259 29.16 7.99 12.34
CA GLY A 259 29.75 7.44 11.12
C GLY A 259 28.83 6.51 10.33
N SER A 260 27.56 6.41 10.71
CA SER A 260 26.54 5.71 9.92
C SER A 260 26.12 6.55 8.73
N ASP A 261 25.80 5.85 7.63
CA ASP A 261 25.17 6.42 6.44
C ASP A 261 23.76 5.91 6.27
N PHE A 262 22.83 6.77 5.82
CA PHE A 262 21.64 6.26 5.15
C PHE A 262 22.00 5.79 3.75
N VAL A 263 21.49 4.63 3.39
CA VAL A 263 21.43 4.15 2.01
C VAL A 263 19.97 4.14 1.60
N ILE A 264 19.61 5.09 0.75
CA ILE A 264 18.24 5.29 0.29
C ILE A 264 18.11 4.71 -1.11
N GLN A 265 17.45 3.58 -1.25
CA GLN A 265 17.07 3.09 -2.55
C GLN A 265 15.76 3.74 -2.98
N LEU A 266 15.83 4.61 -3.98
CA LEU A 266 14.66 5.23 -4.60
C LEU A 266 14.24 4.43 -5.82
N HIS A 267 12.97 4.05 -5.85
CA HIS A 267 12.26 3.64 -7.05
C HIS A 267 11.57 4.86 -7.64
N MET A 268 11.94 5.23 -8.86
CA MET A 268 11.46 6.41 -9.55
C MET A 268 10.84 6.04 -10.89
N GLN A 269 9.76 6.74 -11.24
CA GLN A 269 9.03 6.54 -12.49
C GLN A 269 9.05 7.80 -13.35
N SER A 270 9.20 7.63 -14.66
CA SER A 270 9.14 8.72 -15.63
C SER A 270 7.73 9.30 -15.73
N THR A 271 7.61 10.60 -15.98
CA THR A 271 6.34 11.34 -16.02
C THR A 271 6.00 11.94 -17.39
N GLY A 272 6.72 11.54 -18.44
CA GLY A 272 6.58 12.10 -19.78
C GLY A 272 7.38 13.41 -20.01
N ARG A 273 8.12 13.87 -19.01
CA ARG A 273 9.02 15.03 -19.07
C ARG A 273 10.20 14.85 -18.15
N PRO A 274 11.35 15.50 -18.39
CA PRO A 274 12.46 15.47 -17.47
C PRO A 274 12.06 16.06 -16.12
N GLU A 275 12.39 15.37 -15.03
CA GLU A 275 12.11 15.79 -13.65
C GLU A 275 13.41 15.74 -12.84
N SER A 276 13.39 16.39 -11.68
CA SER A 276 14.49 16.35 -10.73
C SER A 276 13.98 15.95 -9.36
N ILE A 277 14.75 15.14 -8.64
CA ILE A 277 14.43 14.69 -7.29
C ILE A 277 15.60 14.96 -6.34
N ARG A 278 15.29 15.47 -5.15
CA ARG A 278 16.26 15.68 -4.05
C ARG A 278 15.59 15.33 -2.73
N ALA A 279 15.75 14.09 -2.31
CA ALA A 279 15.10 13.55 -1.10
C ALA A 279 15.81 14.01 0.18
N SER A 280 15.04 14.06 1.26
CA SER A 280 15.50 14.35 2.62
C SER A 280 14.91 13.37 3.63
N VAL A 281 15.61 13.15 4.72
CA VAL A 281 15.20 12.33 5.86
C VAL A 281 15.29 13.18 7.12
N GLY A 282 14.18 13.30 7.84
CA GLY A 282 14.14 13.89 9.18
C GLY A 282 14.26 12.80 10.24
N LEU A 283 15.12 13.02 11.23
CA LEU A 283 15.32 12.15 12.39
C LEU A 283 14.79 12.84 13.63
N TYR A 284 14.09 12.08 14.47
CA TYR A 284 13.54 12.53 15.75
C TYR A 284 14.13 11.68 16.85
N PHE A 285 14.82 12.31 17.80
CA PHE A 285 15.55 11.63 18.85
C PHE A 285 14.74 11.54 20.14
N THR A 286 15.17 10.66 21.02
CA THR A 286 14.71 10.54 22.41
C THR A 286 15.90 10.30 23.32
N ASP A 287 15.78 10.71 24.58
CA ASP A 287 16.76 10.40 25.61
C ASP A 287 16.56 8.99 26.19
N ASP A 288 15.41 8.35 25.89
CA ASP A 288 15.07 7.01 26.40
C ASP A 288 15.78 5.92 25.60
N PRO A 289 16.68 5.12 26.20
CA PRO A 289 17.32 4.02 25.51
C PRO A 289 16.30 2.89 25.22
N PRO A 290 16.51 2.11 24.14
CA PRO A 290 15.64 0.99 23.82
C PRO A 290 15.76 -0.10 24.87
N VAL A 291 14.61 -0.47 25.46
CA VAL A 291 14.50 -1.59 26.41
C VAL A 291 13.74 -2.78 25.78
N ARG A 292 13.02 -2.53 24.71
CA ARG A 292 12.33 -3.55 23.90
C ARG A 292 12.75 -3.38 22.44
N THR A 293 13.25 -4.45 21.85
CA THR A 293 13.74 -4.37 20.47
C THR A 293 12.96 -5.32 19.59
N PRO A 294 12.24 -4.79 18.59
CA PRO A 294 11.59 -5.60 17.58
C PRO A 294 12.61 -6.30 16.69
N MET A 295 12.13 -7.24 15.90
CA MET A 295 12.90 -7.90 14.88
C MET A 295 12.09 -8.08 13.61
N MET A 296 12.80 -8.14 12.49
CA MET A 296 12.20 -8.41 11.19
C MET A 296 12.33 -9.90 10.86
N MET A 297 11.23 -10.48 10.43
CA MET A 297 11.22 -11.83 9.85
C MET A 297 10.61 -11.75 8.45
N ARG A 298 11.23 -12.45 7.50
CA ARG A 298 10.73 -12.53 6.13
C ARG A 298 10.26 -13.96 5.82
N LEU A 299 9.05 -14.09 5.30
CA LEU A 299 8.63 -15.23 4.49
C LEU A 299 8.79 -14.85 3.03
N GLY A 300 9.26 -15.76 2.19
CA GLY A 300 9.46 -15.47 0.77
C GLY A 300 10.03 -16.66 0.01
N ARG A 301 9.88 -16.61 -1.31
CA ARG A 301 10.37 -17.65 -2.18
C ARG A 301 11.12 -17.07 -3.37
N GLN A 302 12.37 -17.48 -3.54
CA GLN A 302 13.23 -17.03 -4.63
C GLN A 302 13.15 -17.95 -5.88
N SER A 303 12.42 -19.07 -5.81
CA SER A 303 12.27 -20.02 -6.91
C SER A 303 10.99 -19.73 -7.72
N ILE A 304 10.86 -18.51 -8.26
CA ILE A 304 9.76 -18.13 -9.16
C ILE A 304 10.20 -18.40 -10.59
N ASP A 305 9.38 -19.13 -11.33
CA ASP A 305 9.54 -19.40 -12.76
C ASP A 305 8.16 -19.59 -13.41
N MET A 306 7.51 -18.48 -13.79
CA MET A 306 6.17 -18.46 -14.36
C MET A 306 6.20 -18.53 -15.89
N PRO A 307 5.57 -19.54 -16.50
CA PRO A 307 5.43 -19.57 -17.95
C PRO A 307 4.47 -18.46 -18.45
N PRO A 308 4.59 -18.08 -19.74
CA PRO A 308 3.62 -17.19 -20.37
C PRO A 308 2.22 -17.81 -20.36
N GLY A 309 1.20 -17.00 -20.04
CA GLY A 309 -0.20 -17.43 -20.03
C GLY A 309 -0.66 -18.15 -18.76
N GLU A 310 0.23 -18.38 -17.80
CA GLU A 310 -0.14 -18.96 -16.51
C GLU A 310 -1.04 -17.99 -15.72
N ARG A 311 -2.28 -18.43 -15.44
CA ARG A 311 -3.29 -17.59 -14.80
C ARG A 311 -3.30 -17.67 -13.28
N ARG A 312 -2.70 -18.72 -12.71
CA ARG A 312 -2.73 -18.95 -11.26
C ARG A 312 -1.44 -19.60 -10.78
N TYR A 313 -0.35 -18.90 -10.89
CA TYR A 313 0.90 -19.30 -10.28
C TYR A 313 0.89 -18.98 -8.79
N VAL A 314 1.17 -19.97 -7.94
CA VAL A 314 1.07 -19.80 -6.48
C VAL A 314 2.40 -20.07 -5.82
N ILE A 315 2.86 -19.14 -5.00
CA ILE A 315 3.99 -19.36 -4.10
C ILE A 315 3.52 -19.45 -2.66
N ARG A 316 4.18 -20.30 -1.87
CA ARG A 316 3.91 -20.49 -0.44
C ARG A 316 5.20 -20.58 0.34
N ASP A 317 5.18 -20.00 1.53
CA ASP A 317 6.23 -20.18 2.52
C ASP A 317 5.64 -20.15 3.91
N ARG A 318 6.32 -20.77 4.87
CA ARG A 318 5.87 -20.85 6.25
C ARG A 318 7.04 -20.98 7.21
N PHE A 319 6.82 -20.50 8.44
CA PHE A 319 7.79 -20.63 9.51
C PHE A 319 7.08 -20.87 10.84
N ARG A 320 7.59 -21.84 11.61
CA ARG A 320 7.09 -22.12 12.97
C ARG A 320 7.87 -21.30 13.98
N LEU A 321 7.20 -20.42 14.71
CA LEU A 321 7.81 -19.56 15.70
C LEU A 321 8.36 -20.39 16.87
N PRO A 322 9.66 -20.34 17.16
CA PRO A 322 10.25 -21.06 18.27
C PRO A 322 9.92 -20.42 19.62
N VAL A 323 9.57 -19.14 19.63
CA VAL A 323 9.23 -18.34 20.83
C VAL A 323 8.01 -17.49 20.58
N GLY A 324 7.31 -17.12 21.66
CA GLY A 324 6.16 -16.21 21.56
C GLY A 324 6.59 -14.77 21.27
N ALA A 325 5.85 -14.09 20.40
CA ALA A 325 6.07 -12.71 20.04
C ALA A 325 4.76 -11.97 19.76
N GLU A 326 4.76 -10.65 19.96
CA GLU A 326 3.70 -9.76 19.47
C GLU A 326 3.99 -9.37 18.03
N LEU A 327 2.99 -9.37 17.17
CA LEU A 327 3.10 -8.90 15.80
C LEU A 327 2.75 -7.42 15.75
N ILE A 328 3.76 -6.56 15.52
CA ILE A 328 3.60 -5.11 15.46
C ILE A 328 3.07 -4.67 14.11
N GLY A 329 3.66 -5.21 13.04
CA GLY A 329 3.33 -4.81 11.67
C GLY A 329 3.64 -5.91 10.66
N ILE A 330 3.04 -5.77 9.50
CA ILE A 330 3.17 -6.69 8.37
C ILE A 330 3.30 -5.88 7.08
N GLN A 331 4.23 -6.28 6.21
CA GLN A 331 4.45 -5.65 4.92
C GLN A 331 4.49 -6.71 3.84
N PRO A 332 3.45 -6.83 3.03
CA PRO A 332 3.49 -7.61 1.80
C PRO A 332 4.25 -6.86 0.71
N HIS A 333 5.02 -7.59 -0.09
CA HIS A 333 5.71 -7.05 -1.25
C HIS A 333 5.67 -8.06 -2.41
N ALA A 334 5.24 -7.61 -3.57
CA ALA A 334 5.21 -8.32 -4.84
C ALA A 334 5.21 -7.30 -5.98
N HIS A 335 5.42 -7.74 -7.22
CA HIS A 335 5.38 -6.85 -8.38
C HIS A 335 4.02 -6.87 -9.10
N PHE A 336 4.03 -6.55 -10.41
CA PHE A 336 2.81 -6.26 -11.19
C PHE A 336 1.87 -7.45 -11.39
N ARG A 337 2.40 -8.69 -11.42
CA ARG A 337 1.59 -9.87 -11.77
C ARG A 337 0.91 -10.52 -10.58
N ALA A 338 1.26 -10.09 -9.36
CA ALA A 338 0.54 -10.54 -8.18
C ALA A 338 -0.91 -10.06 -8.23
N THR A 339 -1.83 -10.93 -7.83
CA THR A 339 -3.27 -10.66 -7.78
C THR A 339 -3.83 -10.79 -6.36
N GLU A 340 -3.38 -11.82 -5.62
CA GLU A 340 -3.84 -12.08 -4.26
C GLU A 340 -2.66 -12.29 -3.32
N ILE A 341 -2.79 -11.77 -2.10
CA ILE A 341 -1.81 -11.92 -1.03
C ILE A 341 -2.54 -12.37 0.23
N ASN A 342 -2.05 -13.45 0.84
CA ASN A 342 -2.57 -13.97 2.09
C ASN A 342 -1.42 -14.21 3.07
N GLY A 343 -1.57 -13.68 4.29
CA GLY A 343 -0.77 -13.99 5.46
C GLY A 343 -1.64 -14.56 6.54
N SER A 344 -1.24 -15.66 7.19
CA SER A 344 -2.00 -16.34 8.23
C SER A 344 -1.12 -16.84 9.37
N ALA A 345 -1.74 -17.09 10.52
CA ALA A 345 -1.14 -17.73 11.68
C ALA A 345 -1.97 -18.94 12.09
N THR A 346 -1.34 -20.14 12.13
CA THR A 346 -1.93 -21.35 12.68
C THR A 346 -1.35 -21.55 14.08
N PHE A 347 -2.19 -21.48 15.09
CA PHE A 347 -1.84 -21.60 16.50
C PHE A 347 -1.56 -23.05 16.91
N PRO A 348 -0.91 -23.30 18.05
CA PRO A 348 -0.63 -24.67 18.52
C PRO A 348 -1.87 -25.54 18.75
N ASP A 349 -3.02 -24.91 19.00
CA ASP A 349 -4.32 -25.57 19.15
C ASP A 349 -4.99 -25.94 17.81
N GLY A 350 -4.37 -25.62 16.67
CA GLY A 350 -4.86 -25.86 15.32
C GLY A 350 -5.74 -24.74 14.75
N ARG A 351 -6.13 -23.75 15.54
CA ARG A 351 -6.90 -22.59 15.07
C ARG A 351 -6.04 -21.76 14.12
N THR A 352 -6.63 -21.35 12.99
CA THR A 352 -5.97 -20.50 12.00
C THR A 352 -6.68 -19.16 11.92
N GLU A 353 -5.91 -18.06 12.01
CA GLU A 353 -6.39 -16.69 11.85
C GLU A 353 -5.68 -15.99 10.70
N PRO A 354 -6.41 -15.16 9.94
CA PRO A 354 -5.77 -14.30 8.95
C PRO A 354 -4.97 -13.20 9.65
N LEU A 355 -3.75 -12.96 9.19
CA LEU A 355 -2.95 -11.81 9.58
C LEU A 355 -3.20 -10.65 8.61
N ILE A 356 -3.26 -10.94 7.32
CA ILE A 356 -3.63 -10.00 6.27
C ILE A 356 -4.18 -10.76 5.06
N ARG A 357 -5.17 -10.17 4.38
CA ARG A 357 -5.57 -10.58 3.04
C ARG A 357 -5.71 -9.35 2.15
N ILE A 358 -5.20 -9.47 0.93
CA ILE A 358 -5.40 -8.52 -0.16
C ILE A 358 -5.87 -9.33 -1.36
N SER A 359 -7.13 -9.19 -1.74
CA SER A 359 -7.75 -9.91 -2.86
C SER A 359 -7.61 -9.17 -4.21
N ASP A 360 -7.13 -7.94 -4.18
CA ASP A 360 -6.85 -7.11 -5.36
C ASP A 360 -5.52 -6.38 -5.15
N TRP A 361 -4.41 -7.11 -5.28
CA TRP A 361 -3.08 -6.52 -5.17
C TRP A 361 -2.84 -5.49 -6.26
N ASP A 362 -2.22 -4.39 -5.89
CA ASP A 362 -1.77 -3.36 -6.81
C ASP A 362 -0.36 -2.92 -6.42
N PHE A 363 0.58 -3.11 -7.34
CA PHE A 363 1.98 -2.75 -7.15
C PHE A 363 2.19 -1.28 -6.78
N ASN A 364 1.32 -0.39 -7.24
CA ASN A 364 1.39 1.05 -6.95
C ASN A 364 1.00 1.40 -5.50
N TRP A 365 0.31 0.51 -4.80
CA TRP A 365 -0.24 0.76 -3.46
C TRP A 365 0.30 -0.23 -2.43
N GLN A 366 1.60 -0.20 -2.23
CA GLN A 366 2.29 -0.99 -1.20
C GLN A 366 2.36 -0.19 0.09
N ASP A 367 2.21 -0.86 1.25
CA ASP A 367 2.29 -0.19 2.54
C ASP A 367 2.77 -1.14 3.65
N VAL A 368 3.16 -0.57 4.77
CA VAL A 368 3.41 -1.27 6.03
C VAL A 368 2.16 -1.16 6.90
N TYR A 369 1.48 -2.26 7.12
CA TYR A 369 0.26 -2.30 7.91
C TYR A 369 0.59 -2.59 9.37
N ARG A 370 0.41 -1.59 10.24
CA ARG A 370 0.64 -1.69 11.69
C ARG A 370 -0.64 -2.01 12.41
N TYR A 371 -0.58 -3.02 13.30
CA TYR A 371 -1.76 -3.43 14.07
C TYR A 371 -2.09 -2.39 15.15
N ARG A 372 -3.36 -2.01 15.25
CA ARG A 372 -3.86 -1.18 16.34
C ARG A 372 -3.82 -1.94 17.67
N THR A 373 -4.21 -3.22 17.63
CA THR A 373 -4.05 -4.19 18.72
C THR A 373 -3.15 -5.30 18.21
N ARG A 374 -1.98 -5.45 18.82
CA ARG A 374 -0.99 -6.44 18.39
C ARG A 374 -1.45 -7.85 18.72
N PRO A 375 -1.62 -8.74 17.73
CA PRO A 375 -1.88 -10.14 18.02
C PRO A 375 -0.65 -10.77 18.68
N PHE A 376 -0.87 -11.51 19.75
CA PHE A 376 0.17 -12.33 20.36
C PHE A 376 0.19 -13.70 19.70
N LEU A 377 1.34 -14.06 19.16
CA LEU A 377 1.62 -15.34 18.52
C LEU A 377 2.45 -16.20 19.50
N PRO A 378 1.87 -17.21 20.18
CA PRO A 378 2.62 -18.06 21.12
C PRO A 378 3.69 -18.90 20.40
N ALA A 379 4.66 -19.40 21.15
CA ALA A 379 5.63 -20.37 20.64
C ALA A 379 4.90 -21.57 20.01
N GLY A 380 5.42 -22.07 18.89
CA GLY A 380 4.79 -23.15 18.13
C GLY A 380 3.74 -22.70 17.11
N THR A 381 3.35 -21.40 17.08
CA THR A 381 2.51 -20.85 16.02
C THR A 381 3.24 -20.93 14.67
N THR A 382 2.56 -21.41 13.64
CA THR A 382 3.06 -21.38 12.27
C THR A 382 2.52 -20.17 11.54
N VAL A 383 3.40 -19.24 11.17
CA VAL A 383 3.06 -18.13 10.27
C VAL A 383 3.30 -18.58 8.84
N ALA A 384 2.38 -18.21 7.93
CA ALA A 384 2.40 -18.66 6.55
C ALA A 384 2.01 -17.52 5.60
N MET A 385 2.54 -17.60 4.39
CA MET A 385 2.14 -16.77 3.26
C MET A 385 1.70 -17.60 2.07
N GLU A 386 0.73 -17.08 1.32
CA GLU A 386 0.33 -17.57 0.02
C GLU A 386 0.10 -16.39 -0.91
N TYR A 387 0.81 -16.36 -2.04
CA TYR A 387 0.69 -15.32 -3.06
C TYR A 387 0.27 -15.95 -4.37
N VAL A 388 -0.65 -15.31 -5.05
CA VAL A 388 -1.19 -15.72 -6.35
C VAL A 388 -0.80 -14.70 -7.40
N TYR A 389 -0.32 -15.19 -8.55
CA TYR A 389 0.09 -14.37 -9.68
C TYR A 389 -0.67 -14.79 -10.94
N ASP A 390 -0.92 -13.81 -11.82
CA ASP A 390 -1.49 -14.03 -13.15
C ASP A 390 -0.55 -13.43 -14.22
N ASN A 391 0.13 -14.31 -14.95
CA ASN A 391 1.01 -13.98 -16.07
C ASN A 391 0.32 -14.17 -17.42
N SER A 392 -0.99 -13.96 -17.49
CA SER A 392 -1.76 -14.07 -18.73
C SER A 392 -1.98 -12.70 -19.41
N ALA A 393 -2.37 -12.73 -20.67
CA ALA A 393 -2.78 -11.53 -21.40
C ALA A 393 -4.11 -10.93 -20.91
N ALA A 394 -4.85 -11.66 -20.08
CA ALA A 394 -6.10 -11.17 -19.48
C ALA A 394 -5.85 -10.32 -18.22
N ASN A 395 -4.68 -10.40 -17.63
CA ASN A 395 -4.31 -9.55 -16.51
C ASN A 395 -3.96 -8.14 -17.01
N PRO A 396 -4.78 -7.11 -16.73
CA PRO A 396 -4.53 -5.76 -17.21
C PRO A 396 -3.29 -5.10 -16.59
N ARG A 397 -2.78 -5.68 -15.47
CA ARG A 397 -1.57 -5.22 -14.79
C ARG A 397 -0.29 -5.93 -15.24
N ASN A 398 -0.40 -6.94 -16.12
CA ASN A 398 0.80 -7.58 -16.68
C ASN A 398 1.55 -6.57 -17.57
N PRO A 399 2.83 -6.24 -17.29
CA PRO A 399 3.56 -5.27 -18.09
C PRO A 399 3.97 -5.79 -19.47
N ASP A 400 3.91 -7.13 -19.69
CA ASP A 400 4.32 -7.74 -20.95
C ASP A 400 3.13 -8.10 -21.84
N HIS A 401 3.09 -7.54 -23.05
CA HIS A 401 2.11 -7.84 -24.07
C HIS A 401 2.81 -8.13 -25.43
N PRO A 402 2.93 -9.41 -25.84
CA PRO A 402 2.40 -10.63 -25.23
C PRO A 402 3.15 -11.03 -23.95
N PRO A 403 2.51 -11.84 -23.07
CA PRO A 403 3.15 -12.34 -21.85
C PRO A 403 4.44 -13.10 -22.13
N ARG A 404 5.44 -12.93 -21.25
CA ARG A 404 6.75 -13.61 -21.31
C ARG A 404 6.93 -14.53 -20.12
N ARG A 405 7.95 -15.41 -20.21
CA ARG A 405 8.41 -16.19 -19.05
C ARG A 405 9.03 -15.27 -18.01
N VAL A 406 8.57 -15.34 -16.77
CA VAL A 406 9.01 -14.49 -15.67
C VAL A 406 9.70 -15.29 -14.61
N ARG A 407 10.87 -14.82 -14.17
CA ARG A 407 11.67 -15.44 -13.11
C ARG A 407 11.78 -14.50 -11.92
N PHE A 408 12.30 -15.08 -10.82
CA PHE A 408 12.65 -14.28 -9.64
C PHE A 408 13.62 -13.15 -10.01
N GLY A 409 13.36 -11.95 -9.47
CA GLY A 409 14.24 -10.79 -9.63
C GLY A 409 13.74 -9.58 -8.86
N GLN A 410 14.63 -8.62 -8.65
CA GLN A 410 14.35 -7.41 -7.88
C GLN A 410 13.70 -6.28 -8.71
N PHE A 411 13.85 -6.32 -10.04
CA PHE A 411 13.26 -5.33 -10.92
C PHE A 411 11.76 -5.58 -11.14
N SER A 412 10.97 -4.54 -11.33
CA SER A 412 9.51 -4.61 -11.46
C SER A 412 9.00 -5.47 -12.63
N ASN A 413 9.82 -5.65 -13.69
CA ASN A 413 9.50 -6.55 -14.81
C ASN A 413 9.75 -8.05 -14.52
N ALA A 414 10.53 -8.38 -13.49
CA ALA A 414 10.63 -9.71 -12.89
C ALA A 414 9.54 -9.91 -11.84
N GLU A 415 9.59 -10.95 -11.02
CA GLU A 415 8.68 -11.12 -9.89
C GLU A 415 9.42 -11.58 -8.63
N LEU A 416 8.85 -11.21 -7.52
CA LEU A 416 9.19 -11.70 -6.20
C LEU A 416 7.94 -11.79 -5.33
N GLY A 417 8.04 -12.39 -4.16
CA GLY A 417 6.95 -12.41 -3.18
C GLY A 417 7.51 -12.54 -1.79
N ASP A 418 7.44 -11.45 -1.04
CA ASP A 418 7.93 -11.37 0.33
C ASP A 418 6.82 -10.90 1.27
N LEU A 419 6.67 -11.59 2.39
CA LEU A 419 5.86 -11.14 3.52
C LEU A 419 6.78 -10.87 4.70
N TRP A 420 6.97 -9.59 5.00
CA TRP A 420 7.75 -9.14 6.13
C TRP A 420 6.88 -8.99 7.36
N LEU A 421 7.36 -9.52 8.50
CA LEU A 421 6.70 -9.41 9.80
C LEU A 421 7.63 -8.68 10.76
N GLN A 422 7.10 -7.66 11.43
CA GLN A 422 7.77 -7.00 12.54
C GLN A 422 7.28 -7.61 13.83
N LEU A 423 8.14 -8.35 14.51
CA LEU A 423 7.82 -9.12 15.71
C LEU A 423 8.51 -8.51 16.94
N LEU A 424 7.82 -8.50 18.07
CA LEU A 424 8.38 -8.12 19.36
C LEU A 424 8.41 -9.33 20.28
N PRO A 425 9.55 -10.02 20.44
CA PRO A 425 9.70 -11.12 21.36
C PRO A 425 9.52 -10.66 22.81
N ARG A 426 8.86 -11.47 23.64
CA ARG A 426 8.68 -11.16 25.07
C ARG A 426 9.98 -11.19 25.88
N ALA A 427 10.96 -11.97 25.47
CA ALA A 427 12.25 -12.07 26.13
C ALA A 427 13.38 -11.63 25.18
N ALA A 428 14.28 -10.79 25.68
CA ALA A 428 15.41 -10.27 24.87
C ALA A 428 16.30 -11.42 24.32
N ALA A 429 16.54 -12.49 25.10
CA ALA A 429 17.30 -13.66 24.67
C ALA A 429 16.63 -14.43 23.51
N ALA A 430 15.32 -14.26 23.29
CA ALA A 430 14.59 -14.93 22.23
C ALA A 430 14.89 -14.37 20.82
N ARG A 431 15.55 -13.23 20.69
CA ARG A 431 15.90 -12.61 19.39
C ARG A 431 16.80 -13.49 18.56
N GLN A 432 17.81 -14.13 19.18
CA GLN A 432 18.80 -14.97 18.47
C GLN A 432 18.15 -16.22 17.85
N VAL A 433 17.02 -16.69 18.39
CA VAL A 433 16.34 -17.91 17.94
C VAL A 433 15.35 -17.64 16.80
N LEU A 434 14.89 -16.38 16.64
CA LEU A 434 13.96 -15.99 15.59
C LEU A 434 14.65 -15.61 14.25
N VAL A 435 15.97 -15.58 14.23
CA VAL A 435 16.72 -15.28 12.99
C VAL A 435 16.54 -16.46 12.02
N ARG A 436 15.81 -16.22 10.95
CA ARG A 436 15.74 -17.14 9.81
C ARG A 436 16.88 -16.80 8.86
N PRO A 437 17.78 -17.74 8.53
CA PRO A 437 18.75 -17.51 7.46
C PRO A 437 18.01 -17.25 6.14
N PHE A 438 18.45 -16.26 5.40
CA PHE A 438 17.94 -15.90 4.07
C PHE A 438 18.43 -16.87 3.01
#